data_5ad0c557adb0403793e8567434551af5
#
_entry.id   5ad0c557adb0403793e8567434551af5
#
_cell.length_a   1.000
_cell.length_b   1.000
_cell.length_c   1.000
_cell.angle_alpha   90.00
_cell.angle_beta   90.00
_cell.angle_gamma   90.00
#
_symmetry.space_group_name_H-M   'P 1'
#
loop_
_entity.id
_entity.type
_entity.pdbx_description
1 polymer ?
#
loop_
_entity_poly.entity_id
_entity_poly.type
_entity_poly.pdbx_seq_one_letter_code
_entity_poly.pdbx_strand_id
1 'polypeptide(L)'
;ALKTNRIPEERMLRVEDVCFSYDGADRDYVLEHVSLAIPQHKVTAVVGASGSGKTTLVKLLLGFYEPNKGTIRVGNVLLKDMNPHVWRAHTGCVMQDGFIFSDTIARNIAVGAESIDRERLLHAVTVANIREFIDSLPLGYNTRIGMEGNGVSQGQRQRILIARAVYKDPEFIFLDEATNALDANNEKEIMEHLHRFYRGRTVVVVAHRLSTVRDADNIVVLDKGRVAEEGTHEELTAKRGIYYELVKNQLELGN
;
A
#
# COMPACT_ATOMS: atom_id res chain seq x y z
N ALA A 1 24.09 7.03 16.13
CA ALA A 1 23.28 6.29 17.11
C ALA A 1 22.93 4.92 16.55
N LEU A 2 23.03 3.87 17.38
CA LEU A 2 22.66 2.52 17.01
C LEU A 2 21.13 2.44 16.82
N LYS A 3 20.70 1.92 15.66
CA LYS A 3 19.28 1.74 15.36
C LYS A 3 18.73 0.49 16.05
N THR A 4 17.44 0.54 16.42
CA THR A 4 16.75 -0.56 17.07
C THR A 4 16.55 -1.72 16.08
N ASN A 5 16.94 -2.94 16.49
CA ASN A 5 16.82 -4.15 15.68
C ASN A 5 15.57 -4.97 16.03
N ARG A 6 14.70 -4.44 16.86
CA ARG A 6 13.46 -5.11 17.27
C ARG A 6 12.26 -4.22 16.99
N ILE A 7 11.19 -4.84 16.53
CA ILE A 7 9.89 -4.18 16.45
C ILE A 7 9.22 -4.33 17.83
N PRO A 8 8.57 -3.27 18.37
CA PRO A 8 7.89 -3.37 19.66
C PRO A 8 6.66 -4.29 19.59
N GLU A 9 6.15 -4.72 20.74
CA GLU A 9 4.95 -5.55 20.82
C GLU A 9 3.70 -4.76 20.43
N GLU A 10 3.52 -3.56 20.99
CA GLU A 10 2.49 -2.64 20.56
C GLU A 10 2.98 -1.93 19.29
N ARG A 11 2.18 -1.98 18.22
CA ARG A 11 2.62 -1.61 16.86
C ARG A 11 1.66 -0.67 16.15
N MET A 12 0.94 0.14 16.91
CA MET A 12 0.13 1.18 16.30
C MET A 12 1.06 2.20 15.63
N LEU A 13 0.77 2.49 14.36
CA LEU A 13 1.46 3.55 13.65
C LEU A 13 0.87 4.90 14.04
N ARG A 14 1.75 5.85 14.38
CA ARG A 14 1.36 7.21 14.72
C ARG A 14 2.16 8.19 13.90
N VAL A 15 1.45 9.14 13.31
CA VAL A 15 2.03 10.30 12.63
C VAL A 15 1.74 11.50 13.52
N GLU A 16 2.80 12.20 13.96
CA GLU A 16 2.70 13.26 14.97
C GLU A 16 3.24 14.56 14.40
N ASP A 17 2.33 15.46 14.04
CA ASP A 17 2.62 16.83 13.57
C ASP A 17 3.65 16.86 12.45
N VAL A 18 3.48 16.05 11.44
CA VAL A 18 4.45 15.86 10.35
C VAL A 18 4.29 16.91 9.28
N CYS A 19 5.42 17.56 8.93
CA CYS A 19 5.58 18.37 7.74
C CYS A 19 6.64 17.74 6.85
N PHE A 20 6.40 17.73 5.55
CA PHE A 20 7.33 17.11 4.60
C PHE A 20 7.36 17.84 3.24
N SER A 21 8.57 18.05 2.73
CA SER A 21 8.83 18.46 1.35
C SER A 21 9.93 17.59 0.75
N TYR A 22 9.82 17.25 -0.55
CA TYR A 22 10.80 16.38 -1.22
C TYR A 22 12.19 16.99 -1.36
N ASP A 23 12.27 18.32 -1.43
CA ASP A 23 13.55 19.04 -1.56
C ASP A 23 14.23 19.32 -0.21
N GLY A 24 13.59 18.94 0.89
CA GLY A 24 14.09 19.17 2.25
C GLY A 24 13.94 20.61 2.75
N ALA A 25 13.39 21.50 1.95
CA ALA A 25 13.17 22.89 2.36
C ALA A 25 11.97 23.01 3.30
N ASP A 26 12.06 23.89 4.31
CA ASP A 26 10.96 24.16 5.24
C ASP A 26 9.91 25.09 4.64
N ARG A 27 9.51 24.82 3.41
CA ARG A 27 8.50 25.57 2.66
C ARG A 27 7.88 24.66 1.60
N ASP A 28 6.70 25.07 1.12
CA ASP A 28 5.98 24.35 0.05
C ASP A 28 5.79 22.86 0.39
N TYR A 29 5.33 22.61 1.61
CA TYR A 29 5.13 21.27 2.10
C TYR A 29 4.08 20.50 1.28
N VAL A 30 4.40 19.25 0.95
CA VAL A 30 3.43 18.29 0.39
C VAL A 30 2.48 17.80 1.49
N LEU A 31 3.02 17.62 2.70
CA LEU A 31 2.24 17.31 3.91
C LEU A 31 2.55 18.37 4.95
N GLU A 32 1.51 18.86 5.62
CA GLU A 32 1.63 19.99 6.56
C GLU A 32 0.84 19.69 7.83
N HIS A 33 1.56 19.61 8.95
CA HIS A 33 1.01 19.35 10.27
C HIS A 33 0.05 18.16 10.31
N VAL A 34 0.47 17.05 9.69
CA VAL A 34 -0.35 15.83 9.65
C VAL A 34 -0.19 15.07 10.96
N SER A 35 -1.32 14.83 11.63
CA SER A 35 -1.39 14.00 12.82
C SER A 35 -2.50 12.96 12.65
N LEU A 36 -2.16 11.69 12.79
CA LEU A 36 -3.13 10.60 12.71
C LEU A 36 -2.58 9.33 13.36
N ALA A 37 -3.47 8.44 13.76
CA ALA A 37 -3.14 7.11 14.23
C ALA A 37 -3.70 6.07 13.26
N ILE A 38 -2.92 5.04 12.98
CA ILE A 38 -3.32 3.91 12.14
C ILE A 38 -3.63 2.74 13.06
N PRO A 39 -4.90 2.37 13.24
CA PRO A 39 -5.28 1.27 14.13
C PRO A 39 -4.66 -0.05 13.71
N GLN A 40 -4.16 -0.82 14.69
CA GLN A 40 -3.64 -2.16 14.43
C GLN A 40 -4.74 -3.10 13.94
N HIS A 41 -4.37 -4.00 13.00
CA HIS A 41 -5.22 -5.07 12.49
C HIS A 41 -6.53 -4.57 11.88
N LYS A 42 -6.50 -3.34 11.35
CA LYS A 42 -7.64 -2.67 10.72
C LYS A 42 -7.23 -2.14 9.36
N VAL A 43 -8.23 -1.82 8.55
CA VAL A 43 -8.04 -1.21 7.23
C VAL A 43 -8.29 0.29 7.35
N THR A 44 -7.27 1.07 7.05
CA THR A 44 -7.34 2.51 6.94
C THR A 44 -7.29 2.90 5.47
N ALA A 45 -8.33 3.54 4.98
CA ALA A 45 -8.38 4.08 3.63
C ALA A 45 -7.97 5.55 3.65
N VAL A 46 -7.05 5.91 2.76
CA VAL A 46 -6.62 7.30 2.57
C VAL A 46 -7.22 7.78 1.25
N VAL A 47 -7.97 8.85 1.32
CA VAL A 47 -8.68 9.44 0.17
C VAL A 47 -8.36 10.93 0.06
N GLY A 48 -8.58 11.49 -1.11
CA GLY A 48 -8.36 12.90 -1.37
C GLY A 48 -8.22 13.16 -2.86
N ALA A 49 -8.28 14.42 -3.24
CA ALA A 49 -8.06 14.84 -4.63
C ALA A 49 -6.61 14.55 -5.06
N SER A 50 -6.36 14.55 -6.36
CA SER A 50 -5.01 14.43 -6.92
C SER A 50 -4.13 15.55 -6.33
N GLY A 51 -2.92 15.19 -5.91
CA GLY A 51 -1.99 16.16 -5.32
C GLY A 51 -2.25 16.49 -3.85
N SER A 52 -3.13 15.76 -3.16
CA SER A 52 -3.44 15.98 -1.75
C SER A 52 -2.39 15.40 -0.77
N GLY A 53 -1.43 14.61 -1.27
CA GLY A 53 -0.36 14.05 -0.45
C GLY A 53 -0.54 12.58 -0.06
N LYS A 54 -1.51 11.87 -0.61
CA LYS A 54 -1.81 10.47 -0.27
C LYS A 54 -0.62 9.53 -0.44
N THR A 55 -0.02 9.53 -1.62
CA THR A 55 1.13 8.68 -1.93
C THR A 55 2.35 9.05 -1.08
N THR A 56 2.55 10.33 -0.85
CA THR A 56 3.64 10.84 0.01
C THR A 56 3.49 10.34 1.44
N LEU A 57 2.28 10.38 1.99
CA LEU A 57 2.00 9.84 3.33
C LEU A 57 2.40 8.37 3.42
N VAL A 58 2.00 7.57 2.45
CA VAL A 58 2.34 6.14 2.41
C VAL A 58 3.85 5.92 2.33
N LYS A 59 4.55 6.69 1.51
CA LYS A 59 6.02 6.60 1.40
C LYS A 59 6.73 6.95 2.71
N LEU A 60 6.21 7.91 3.45
CA LEU A 60 6.73 8.23 4.79
C LEU A 60 6.50 7.09 5.78
N LEU A 61 5.31 6.49 5.76
CA LEU A 61 5.00 5.33 6.61
C LEU A 61 5.86 4.11 6.27
N LEU A 62 6.23 3.94 5.01
CA LEU A 62 7.17 2.91 4.57
C LEU A 62 8.62 3.19 4.98
N GLY A 63 8.91 4.41 5.41
CA GLY A 63 10.26 4.79 5.81
C GLY A 63 11.17 5.18 4.65
N PHE A 64 10.62 5.48 3.47
CA PHE A 64 11.41 5.89 2.31
C PHE A 64 12.02 7.29 2.47
N TYR A 65 11.39 8.13 3.27
CA TYR A 65 11.81 9.50 3.56
C TYR A 65 11.62 9.80 5.03
N GLU A 66 12.39 10.74 5.54
CA GLU A 66 12.19 11.29 6.88
C GLU A 66 11.41 12.61 6.78
N PRO A 67 10.47 12.87 7.71
CA PRO A 67 9.75 14.16 7.72
C PRO A 67 10.69 15.33 8.05
N ASN A 68 10.38 16.52 7.53
CA ASN A 68 11.09 17.75 7.87
C ASN A 68 10.82 18.13 9.34
N LYS A 69 9.59 17.95 9.78
CA LYS A 69 9.13 18.21 11.16
C LYS A 69 8.21 17.09 11.60
N GLY A 70 8.09 16.93 12.91
CA GLY A 70 7.25 15.89 13.49
C GLY A 70 7.91 14.52 13.48
N THR A 71 7.14 13.51 13.87
CA THR A 71 7.65 12.16 14.05
C THR A 71 6.67 11.12 13.56
N ILE A 72 7.21 9.96 13.17
CA ILE A 72 6.43 8.77 12.88
C ILE A 72 6.89 7.69 13.84
N ARG A 73 5.93 7.03 14.51
CA ARG A 73 6.21 5.98 15.49
C ARG A 73 5.54 4.67 15.12
N VAL A 74 6.24 3.58 15.44
CA VAL A 74 5.66 2.24 15.50
C VAL A 74 5.61 1.88 16.98
N GLY A 75 4.43 1.91 17.58
CA GLY A 75 4.32 1.83 19.04
C GLY A 75 5.11 2.94 19.71
N ASN A 76 6.03 2.57 20.60
CA ASN A 76 6.89 3.52 21.33
C ASN A 76 8.24 3.80 20.64
N VAL A 77 8.47 3.26 19.45
CA VAL A 77 9.74 3.40 18.72
C VAL A 77 9.56 4.38 17.56
N LEU A 78 10.46 5.37 17.48
CA LEU A 78 10.52 6.25 16.31
C LEU A 78 10.93 5.45 15.07
N LEU A 79 10.22 5.61 13.97
CA LEU A 79 10.54 4.90 12.73
C LEU A 79 11.97 5.18 12.26
N LYS A 80 12.44 6.43 12.42
CA LYS A 80 13.82 6.81 12.05
C LYS A 80 14.88 6.10 12.87
N ASP A 81 14.54 5.63 14.08
CA ASP A 81 15.46 4.93 14.98
C ASP A 81 15.40 3.40 14.82
N MET A 82 14.48 2.90 14.02
CA MET A 82 14.35 1.49 13.70
C MET A 82 15.28 1.13 12.53
N ASN A 83 15.92 -0.06 12.62
CA ASN A 83 16.68 -0.58 11.49
C ASN A 83 15.74 -0.76 10.29
N PRO A 84 16.05 -0.15 9.13
CA PRO A 84 15.19 -0.26 7.95
C PRO A 84 14.93 -1.71 7.50
N HIS A 85 15.89 -2.61 7.69
CA HIS A 85 15.70 -4.03 7.37
C HIS A 85 14.64 -4.69 8.23
N VAL A 86 14.57 -4.32 9.52
CA VAL A 86 13.54 -4.81 10.44
C VAL A 86 12.16 -4.34 10.01
N TRP A 87 12.01 -3.05 9.72
CA TRP A 87 10.74 -2.50 9.26
C TRP A 87 10.31 -3.13 7.94
N ARG A 88 11.21 -3.21 6.95
CA ARG A 88 10.91 -3.83 5.66
C ARG A 88 10.54 -5.31 5.77
N ALA A 89 11.11 -6.04 6.73
CA ALA A 89 10.75 -7.45 6.96
C ALA A 89 9.28 -7.62 7.39
N HIS A 90 8.68 -6.61 8.01
CA HIS A 90 7.30 -6.64 8.49
C HIS A 90 6.30 -5.96 7.55
N THR A 91 6.76 -5.32 6.49
CA THR A 91 5.92 -4.54 5.58
C THR A 91 5.89 -5.13 4.19
N GLY A 92 4.77 -4.97 3.52
CA GLY A 92 4.63 -5.20 2.09
C GLY A 92 4.01 -3.98 1.45
N CYS A 93 4.30 -3.73 0.18
CA CYS A 93 3.70 -2.61 -0.53
C CYS A 93 3.38 -2.96 -1.97
N VAL A 94 2.31 -2.35 -2.48
CA VAL A 94 1.94 -2.38 -3.89
C VAL A 94 1.74 -0.94 -4.32
N MET A 95 2.76 -0.36 -4.94
CA MET A 95 2.77 1.02 -5.39
C MET A 95 2.86 1.07 -6.92
N GLN A 96 2.41 2.18 -7.52
CA GLN A 96 2.42 2.36 -8.97
C GLN A 96 3.82 2.27 -9.58
N ASP A 97 4.84 2.70 -8.85
CA ASP A 97 6.24 2.71 -9.27
C ASP A 97 7.01 1.43 -8.88
N GLY A 98 6.31 0.36 -8.53
CA GLY A 98 6.93 -0.93 -8.22
C GLY A 98 7.72 -1.47 -9.40
N PHE A 99 8.82 -2.17 -9.12
CA PHE A 99 9.81 -2.57 -10.13
C PHE A 99 9.74 -4.07 -10.43
N ILE A 100 9.79 -4.40 -11.73
CA ILE A 100 9.95 -5.78 -12.21
C ILE A 100 11.43 -5.99 -12.55
N PHE A 101 12.06 -6.96 -11.89
CA PHE A 101 13.46 -7.30 -12.11
C PHE A 101 13.62 -8.13 -13.37
N SER A 102 14.78 -8.01 -14.05
CA SER A 102 15.18 -8.93 -15.12
C SER A 102 15.53 -10.29 -14.54
N ASP A 103 14.51 -11.10 -14.28
CA ASP A 103 14.60 -12.41 -13.65
C ASP A 103 13.34 -13.22 -13.99
N THR A 104 13.24 -14.44 -13.46
CA THR A 104 12.05 -15.27 -13.63
C THR A 104 10.84 -14.67 -12.91
N ILE A 105 9.64 -15.08 -13.32
CA ILE A 105 8.41 -14.71 -12.63
C ILE A 105 8.47 -15.15 -11.16
N ALA A 106 8.89 -16.38 -10.89
CA ALA A 106 9.01 -16.90 -9.54
C ALA A 106 9.91 -16.02 -8.66
N ARG A 107 11.05 -15.57 -9.18
CA ARG A 107 11.97 -14.72 -8.42
C ARG A 107 11.52 -13.28 -8.29
N ASN A 108 10.71 -12.81 -9.23
CA ASN A 108 10.04 -11.52 -9.10
C ASN A 108 8.98 -11.51 -8.00
N ILE A 109 8.39 -12.66 -7.70
CA ILE A 109 7.40 -12.80 -6.62
C ILE A 109 8.09 -13.10 -5.29
N ALA A 110 8.94 -14.12 -5.25
CA ALA A 110 9.68 -14.53 -4.06
C ALA A 110 11.04 -13.81 -3.97
N VAL A 111 11.01 -12.50 -3.86
CA VAL A 111 12.20 -11.64 -3.86
C VAL A 111 13.07 -11.96 -2.64
N GLY A 112 14.36 -12.22 -2.89
CA GLY A 112 15.34 -12.45 -1.83
C GLY A 112 15.25 -13.81 -1.14
N ALA A 113 14.35 -14.69 -1.56
CA ALA A 113 14.25 -16.03 -0.99
C ALA A 113 15.42 -16.91 -1.45
N GLU A 114 16.08 -17.59 -0.52
CA GLU A 114 17.13 -18.58 -0.86
C GLU A 114 16.50 -19.79 -1.55
N SER A 115 15.36 -20.26 -1.05
CA SER A 115 14.54 -21.26 -1.69
C SER A 115 13.10 -20.80 -1.77
N ILE A 116 12.42 -21.09 -2.87
CA ILE A 116 11.05 -20.65 -3.09
C ILE A 116 10.09 -21.69 -2.51
N ASP A 117 9.24 -21.24 -1.58
CA ASP A 117 8.16 -22.08 -1.03
C ASP A 117 7.04 -22.16 -2.06
N ARG A 118 6.82 -23.38 -2.57
CA ARG A 118 5.87 -23.60 -3.66
C ARG A 118 4.41 -23.33 -3.26
N GLU A 119 4.02 -23.70 -2.04
CA GLU A 119 2.65 -23.46 -1.56
C GLU A 119 2.38 -21.97 -1.38
N ARG A 120 3.35 -21.24 -0.83
CA ARG A 120 3.25 -19.78 -0.70
C ARG A 120 3.18 -19.10 -2.08
N LEU A 121 3.95 -19.60 -3.05
CA LEU A 121 3.93 -19.07 -4.40
C LEU A 121 2.58 -19.28 -5.07
N LEU A 122 2.01 -20.49 -4.97
CA LEU A 122 0.68 -20.80 -5.49
C LEU A 122 -0.40 -19.95 -4.84
N HIS A 123 -0.34 -19.77 -3.53
CA HIS A 123 -1.26 -18.89 -2.81
C HIS A 123 -1.16 -17.46 -3.32
N ALA A 124 0.05 -16.93 -3.45
CA ALA A 124 0.29 -15.56 -3.90
C ALA A 124 -0.26 -15.31 -5.31
N VAL A 125 -0.01 -16.19 -6.25
CA VAL A 125 -0.49 -16.04 -7.63
C VAL A 125 -1.99 -16.23 -7.75
N THR A 126 -2.59 -17.04 -6.87
CA THR A 126 -4.04 -17.21 -6.80
C THR A 126 -4.71 -15.94 -6.28
N VAL A 127 -4.21 -15.35 -5.20
CA VAL A 127 -4.71 -14.07 -4.67
C VAL A 127 -4.61 -12.97 -5.72
N ALA A 128 -3.48 -12.90 -6.42
CA ALA A 128 -3.24 -11.89 -7.46
C ALA A 128 -3.95 -12.20 -8.78
N ASN A 129 -4.66 -13.33 -8.88
CA ASN A 129 -5.39 -13.75 -10.08
C ASN A 129 -4.51 -13.81 -11.34
N ILE A 130 -3.28 -14.31 -11.20
CA ILE A 130 -2.30 -14.41 -12.30
C ILE A 130 -1.90 -15.84 -12.62
N ARG A 131 -2.42 -16.81 -11.89
CA ARG A 131 -2.05 -18.22 -12.04
C ARG A 131 -2.29 -18.76 -13.46
N GLU A 132 -3.46 -18.49 -14.04
CA GLU A 132 -3.79 -18.96 -15.38
C GLU A 132 -2.84 -18.41 -16.44
N PHE A 133 -2.49 -17.14 -16.33
CA PHE A 133 -1.51 -16.52 -17.22
C PHE A 133 -0.17 -17.22 -17.14
N ILE A 134 0.34 -17.48 -15.93
CA ILE A 134 1.63 -18.16 -15.74
C ILE A 134 1.59 -19.58 -16.29
N ASP A 135 0.52 -20.32 -16.01
CA ASP A 135 0.34 -21.69 -16.46
C ASP A 135 0.22 -21.79 -17.99
N SER A 136 -0.21 -20.71 -18.67
CA SER A 136 -0.26 -20.65 -20.13
C SER A 136 1.09 -20.46 -20.80
N LEU A 137 2.12 -20.06 -20.05
CA LEU A 137 3.44 -19.81 -20.60
C LEU A 137 4.23 -21.12 -20.74
N PRO A 138 5.00 -21.29 -21.84
CA PRO A 138 5.77 -22.53 -22.05
C PRO A 138 6.74 -22.87 -20.91
N LEU A 139 7.35 -21.87 -20.29
CA LEU A 139 8.28 -22.05 -19.18
C LEU A 139 7.63 -21.77 -17.81
N GLY A 140 6.34 -21.44 -17.77
CA GLY A 140 5.60 -21.21 -16.53
C GLY A 140 6.32 -20.20 -15.61
N TYR A 141 6.53 -20.59 -14.36
CA TYR A 141 7.21 -19.76 -13.35
C TYR A 141 8.67 -19.44 -13.68
N ASN A 142 9.30 -20.23 -14.56
CA ASN A 142 10.69 -20.02 -14.98
C ASN A 142 10.80 -19.06 -16.17
N THR A 143 9.69 -18.49 -16.62
CA THR A 143 9.68 -17.48 -17.67
C THR A 143 10.41 -16.23 -17.20
N ARG A 144 11.44 -15.82 -17.95
CA ARG A 144 12.17 -14.59 -17.65
C ARG A 144 11.39 -13.39 -18.17
N ILE A 145 11.28 -12.38 -17.32
CA ILE A 145 10.57 -11.12 -17.60
C ILE A 145 11.48 -9.94 -17.26
N GLY A 146 11.04 -8.73 -17.57
CA GLY A 146 11.83 -7.52 -17.37
C GLY A 146 12.56 -7.11 -18.65
N MET A 147 13.56 -6.22 -18.55
CA MET A 147 14.23 -5.64 -19.71
C MET A 147 14.99 -6.65 -20.57
N GLU A 148 15.51 -7.70 -19.96
CA GLU A 148 16.29 -8.75 -20.63
C GLU A 148 15.46 -10.00 -20.96
N GLY A 149 14.17 -9.96 -20.73
CA GLY A 149 13.27 -11.09 -20.95
C GLY A 149 12.01 -10.67 -21.69
N ASN A 150 10.97 -11.52 -21.57
CA ASN A 150 9.67 -11.22 -22.16
C ASN A 150 9.02 -10.03 -21.45
N GLY A 151 8.42 -9.12 -22.22
CA GLY A 151 7.63 -8.04 -21.67
C GLY A 151 6.34 -8.54 -21.05
N VAL A 152 5.85 -7.79 -20.07
CA VAL A 152 4.53 -8.03 -19.45
C VAL A 152 3.66 -6.81 -19.65
N SER A 153 2.35 -7.03 -19.74
CA SER A 153 1.39 -5.92 -19.80
C SER A 153 1.34 -5.18 -18.46
N GLN A 154 0.76 -3.98 -18.45
CA GLN A 154 0.58 -3.21 -17.21
C GLN A 154 -0.27 -3.98 -16.18
N GLY A 155 -1.32 -4.65 -16.62
CA GLY A 155 -2.16 -5.48 -15.75
C GLY A 155 -1.42 -6.68 -15.17
N GLN A 156 -0.63 -7.36 -16.00
CA GLN A 156 0.22 -8.47 -15.55
C GLN A 156 1.28 -7.99 -14.56
N ARG A 157 1.92 -6.87 -14.86
CA ARG A 157 2.91 -6.25 -13.97
C ARG A 157 2.30 -5.96 -12.60
N GLN A 158 1.14 -5.35 -12.55
CA GLN A 158 0.46 -5.02 -11.30
C GLN A 158 0.11 -6.28 -10.51
N ARG A 159 -0.38 -7.33 -11.17
CA ARG A 159 -0.69 -8.60 -10.51
C ARG A 159 0.57 -9.30 -9.97
N ILE A 160 1.70 -9.20 -10.66
CA ILE A 160 2.98 -9.70 -10.15
C ILE A 160 3.39 -8.94 -8.88
N LEU A 161 3.23 -7.62 -8.85
CA LEU A 161 3.52 -6.81 -7.66
C LEU A 161 2.61 -7.17 -6.49
N ILE A 162 1.34 -7.43 -6.75
CA ILE A 162 0.39 -7.92 -5.74
C ILE A 162 0.84 -9.30 -5.21
N ALA A 163 1.17 -10.22 -6.09
CA ALA A 163 1.66 -11.55 -5.72
C ALA A 163 2.92 -11.47 -4.85
N ARG A 164 3.84 -10.57 -5.19
CA ARG A 164 5.05 -10.28 -4.40
C ARG A 164 4.72 -9.90 -2.97
N ALA A 165 3.78 -8.98 -2.79
CA ALA A 165 3.35 -8.53 -1.46
C ALA A 165 2.68 -9.68 -0.68
N VAL A 166 1.83 -10.45 -1.33
CA VAL A 166 1.15 -11.60 -0.70
C VAL A 166 2.16 -12.69 -0.31
N TYR A 167 3.11 -13.01 -1.18
CA TYR A 167 4.14 -14.02 -0.89
C TYR A 167 4.95 -13.65 0.35
N LYS A 168 5.24 -12.38 0.52
CA LYS A 168 6.00 -11.88 1.67
C LYS A 168 5.29 -12.12 3.00
N ASP A 169 3.97 -12.23 2.99
CA ASP A 169 3.12 -12.42 4.17
C ASP A 169 3.34 -11.32 5.23
N PRO A 170 3.18 -10.05 4.88
CA PRO A 170 3.51 -8.94 5.76
C PRO A 170 2.44 -8.72 6.84
N GLU A 171 2.87 -8.22 8.00
CA GLU A 171 1.98 -7.76 9.06
C GLU A 171 1.34 -6.41 8.70
N PHE A 172 2.10 -5.53 8.04
CA PHE A 172 1.65 -4.24 7.54
C PHE A 172 1.64 -4.25 6.02
N ILE A 173 0.54 -3.86 5.42
CA ILE A 173 0.47 -3.74 3.96
C ILE A 173 0.05 -2.33 3.56
N PHE A 174 0.82 -1.76 2.64
CA PHE A 174 0.59 -0.43 2.08
C PHE A 174 0.35 -0.56 0.59
N LEU A 175 -0.78 -0.06 0.11
CA LEU A 175 -1.06 -0.18 -1.32
C LEU A 175 -1.78 1.04 -1.88
N ASP A 176 -1.54 1.28 -3.15
CA ASP A 176 -2.25 2.25 -3.96
C ASP A 176 -3.18 1.51 -4.91
N GLU A 177 -4.47 1.80 -4.82
CA GLU A 177 -5.50 1.18 -5.65
C GLU A 177 -5.58 1.71 -7.08
N ALA A 178 -4.67 2.54 -7.53
CA ALA A 178 -4.69 3.03 -8.92
C ALA A 178 -4.53 1.86 -9.89
N THR A 179 -5.64 1.21 -10.22
CA THR A 179 -5.71 -0.05 -10.98
C THR A 179 -6.23 0.15 -12.39
N ASN A 180 -5.93 1.27 -13.02
CA ASN A 180 -6.36 1.57 -14.40
C ASN A 180 -5.91 0.51 -15.42
N ALA A 181 -4.95 -0.33 -15.04
CA ALA A 181 -4.38 -1.37 -15.88
C ALA A 181 -5.14 -2.70 -15.84
N LEU A 182 -6.10 -2.87 -14.93
CA LEU A 182 -6.86 -4.10 -14.80
C LEU A 182 -8.23 -3.98 -15.47
N ASP A 183 -8.67 -5.05 -16.13
CA ASP A 183 -10.04 -5.12 -16.61
C ASP A 183 -11.03 -5.30 -15.43
N ALA A 184 -12.32 -5.04 -15.66
CA ALA A 184 -13.33 -5.03 -14.61
C ALA A 184 -13.48 -6.39 -13.88
N ASN A 185 -13.33 -7.51 -14.59
CA ASN A 185 -13.45 -8.84 -14.00
C ASN A 185 -12.25 -9.18 -13.12
N ASN A 186 -11.03 -8.97 -13.61
CA ASN A 186 -9.80 -9.15 -12.83
C ASN A 186 -9.80 -8.29 -11.58
N GLU A 187 -10.21 -7.06 -11.74
CA GLU A 187 -10.30 -6.09 -10.67
C GLU A 187 -11.19 -6.55 -9.53
N LYS A 188 -12.40 -6.99 -9.85
CA LYS A 188 -13.37 -7.49 -8.87
C LYS A 188 -12.83 -8.69 -8.10
N GLU A 189 -12.31 -9.69 -8.81
CA GLU A 189 -11.75 -10.90 -8.20
C GLU A 189 -10.56 -10.59 -7.30
N ILE A 190 -9.64 -9.76 -7.76
CA ILE A 190 -8.47 -9.35 -6.99
C ILE A 190 -8.89 -8.62 -5.72
N MET A 191 -9.84 -7.72 -5.81
CA MET A 191 -10.31 -6.98 -4.63
C MET A 191 -10.98 -7.90 -3.62
N GLU A 192 -11.77 -8.88 -4.06
CA GLU A 192 -12.36 -9.88 -3.17
C GLU A 192 -11.27 -10.70 -2.46
N HIS A 193 -10.25 -11.13 -3.21
CA HIS A 193 -9.11 -11.87 -2.65
C HIS A 193 -8.31 -11.03 -1.66
N LEU A 194 -8.04 -9.78 -2.01
CA LEU A 194 -7.29 -8.86 -1.14
C LEU A 194 -8.04 -8.53 0.15
N HIS A 195 -9.35 -8.33 0.09
CA HIS A 195 -10.15 -8.08 1.29
C HIS A 195 -10.05 -9.25 2.28
N ARG A 196 -10.00 -10.49 1.80
CA ARG A 196 -9.75 -11.66 2.66
C ARG A 196 -8.32 -11.67 3.19
N PHE A 197 -7.35 -11.30 2.36
CA PHE A 197 -5.94 -11.23 2.73
C PHE A 197 -5.68 -10.16 3.79
N TYR A 198 -6.46 -9.07 3.81
CA TYR A 198 -6.31 -8.00 4.79
C TYR A 198 -6.64 -8.42 6.22
N ARG A 199 -7.42 -9.45 6.41
CA ARG A 199 -7.87 -9.87 7.76
C ARG A 199 -6.68 -10.12 8.69
N GLY A 200 -6.71 -9.44 9.85
CA GLY A 200 -5.66 -9.55 10.86
C GLY A 200 -4.39 -8.76 10.56
N ARG A 201 -4.32 -8.08 9.43
CA ARG A 201 -3.19 -7.23 9.05
C ARG A 201 -3.53 -5.76 9.25
N THR A 202 -2.51 -4.97 9.49
CA THR A 202 -2.66 -3.51 9.47
C THR A 202 -2.51 -3.05 8.03
N VAL A 203 -3.56 -2.47 7.48
CA VAL A 203 -3.63 -2.09 6.06
C VAL A 203 -3.81 -0.59 5.94
N VAL A 204 -2.98 0.03 5.11
CA VAL A 204 -3.15 1.42 4.68
C VAL A 204 -3.29 1.40 3.16
N VAL A 205 -4.45 1.78 2.68
CA VAL A 205 -4.76 1.77 1.24
C VAL A 205 -5.09 3.17 0.76
N VAL A 206 -4.39 3.62 -0.30
CA VAL A 206 -4.78 4.81 -1.04
C VAL A 206 -5.95 4.39 -1.94
N ALA A 207 -7.16 4.73 -1.51
CA ALA A 207 -8.38 4.20 -2.10
C ALA A 207 -8.87 5.07 -3.26
N HIS A 208 -9.20 4.40 -4.36
CA HIS A 208 -9.79 5.00 -5.55
C HIS A 208 -11.18 4.42 -5.86
N ARG A 209 -11.66 3.50 -4.99
CA ARG A 209 -12.94 2.81 -5.18
C ARG A 209 -13.84 3.01 -3.98
N LEU A 210 -15.13 3.25 -4.28
CA LEU A 210 -16.13 3.40 -3.23
C LEU A 210 -16.25 2.16 -2.35
N SER A 211 -16.16 0.95 -2.93
CA SER A 211 -16.26 -0.30 -2.17
C SER A 211 -15.19 -0.41 -1.07
N THR A 212 -13.95 -0.03 -1.37
CA THR A 212 -12.86 -0.05 -0.39
C THR A 212 -13.10 0.94 0.74
N VAL A 213 -13.49 2.19 0.41
CA VAL A 213 -13.73 3.23 1.42
C VAL A 213 -14.90 2.88 2.31
N ARG A 214 -15.99 2.35 1.71
CA ARG A 214 -17.19 1.97 2.44
C ARG A 214 -16.90 0.88 3.48
N ASP A 215 -16.06 -0.08 3.13
CA ASP A 215 -15.73 -1.23 3.96
C ASP A 215 -14.53 -0.98 4.90
N ALA A 216 -13.84 0.14 4.75
CA ALA A 216 -12.70 0.48 5.60
C ALA A 216 -13.13 0.75 7.04
N ASP A 217 -12.29 0.33 7.98
CA ASP A 217 -12.52 0.57 9.42
C ASP A 217 -12.31 2.04 9.79
N ASN A 218 -11.43 2.71 9.07
CA ASN A 218 -11.12 4.12 9.27
C ASN A 218 -10.82 4.77 7.92
N ILE A 219 -11.31 5.98 7.73
CA ILE A 219 -11.05 6.78 6.53
C ILE A 219 -10.34 8.06 6.93
N VAL A 220 -9.24 8.35 6.26
CA VAL A 220 -8.49 9.59 6.42
C VAL A 220 -8.63 10.38 5.13
N VAL A 221 -9.17 11.58 5.22
CA VAL A 221 -9.34 12.49 4.08
C VAL A 221 -8.22 13.50 4.09
N LEU A 222 -7.37 13.48 3.06
CA LEU A 222 -6.34 14.50 2.86
C LEU A 222 -6.83 15.57 1.91
N ASP A 223 -6.60 16.81 2.28
CA ASP A 223 -6.88 17.96 1.44
C ASP A 223 -5.69 18.92 1.50
N LYS A 224 -5.05 19.14 0.35
CA LYS A 224 -3.89 20.03 0.22
C LYS A 224 -2.81 19.78 1.28
N GLY A 225 -2.50 18.51 1.51
CA GLY A 225 -1.45 18.10 2.44
C GLY A 225 -1.84 18.08 3.91
N ARG A 226 -3.11 18.28 4.22
CA ARG A 226 -3.62 18.28 5.61
C ARG A 226 -4.70 17.23 5.80
N VAL A 227 -4.81 16.71 7.02
CA VAL A 227 -5.96 15.86 7.39
C VAL A 227 -7.18 16.74 7.56
N ALA A 228 -8.13 16.61 6.63
CA ALA A 228 -9.36 17.40 6.66
C ALA A 228 -10.46 16.72 7.46
N GLU A 229 -10.59 15.40 7.33
CA GLU A 229 -11.61 14.61 8.01
C GLU A 229 -11.09 13.23 8.34
N GLU A 230 -11.61 12.61 9.39
CA GLU A 230 -11.38 11.21 9.77
C GLU A 230 -12.68 10.62 10.29
N GLY A 231 -12.90 9.34 9.99
CA GLY A 231 -14.05 8.61 10.49
C GLY A 231 -14.41 7.43 9.63
N THR A 232 -15.59 6.86 9.87
CA THR A 232 -16.17 5.80 9.04
C THR A 232 -16.93 6.40 7.86
N HIS A 233 -17.29 5.56 6.91
CA HIS A 233 -18.11 5.98 5.75
C HIS A 233 -19.42 6.65 6.22
N GLU A 234 -20.11 6.05 7.18
CA GLU A 234 -21.37 6.60 7.69
C GLU A 234 -21.18 7.96 8.38
N GLU A 235 -20.17 8.06 9.24
CA GLU A 235 -19.86 9.31 9.93
C GLU A 235 -19.53 10.45 8.97
N LEU A 236 -18.68 10.18 7.99
CA LEU A 236 -18.23 11.19 7.04
C LEU A 236 -19.31 11.56 6.02
N THR A 237 -20.14 10.61 5.63
CA THR A 237 -21.29 10.86 4.76
C THR A 237 -22.30 11.76 5.49
N ALA A 238 -22.55 11.51 6.77
CA ALA A 238 -23.47 12.32 7.58
C ALA A 238 -23.01 13.77 7.75
N LYS A 239 -21.69 14.00 7.79
CA LYS A 239 -21.12 15.35 7.88
C LYS A 239 -21.33 16.19 6.63
N ARG A 240 -21.49 15.56 5.46
CA ARG A 240 -21.61 16.21 4.15
C ARG A 240 -20.47 17.21 3.86
N GLY A 241 -19.26 16.85 4.28
CA GLY A 241 -18.06 17.65 4.06
C GLY A 241 -17.28 17.23 2.82
N ILE A 242 -15.95 17.32 2.90
CA ILE A 242 -15.04 17.02 1.78
C ILE A 242 -15.20 15.58 1.31
N TYR A 243 -15.30 14.62 2.23
CA TYR A 243 -15.48 13.21 1.88
C TYR A 243 -16.76 13.00 1.07
N TYR A 244 -17.86 13.58 1.50
CA TYR A 244 -19.14 13.47 0.80
C TYR A 244 -19.03 13.98 -0.65
N GLU A 245 -18.38 15.11 -0.86
CA GLU A 245 -18.16 15.67 -2.20
C GLU A 245 -17.22 14.79 -3.05
N LEU A 246 -16.17 14.22 -2.45
CA LEU A 246 -15.28 13.28 -3.14
C LEU A 246 -16.02 12.04 -3.61
N VAL A 247 -16.85 11.45 -2.76
CA VAL A 247 -17.66 10.27 -3.10
C VAL A 247 -18.61 10.60 -4.25
N LYS A 248 -19.30 11.72 -4.14
CA LYS A 248 -20.29 12.16 -5.13
C LYS A 248 -19.67 12.44 -6.50
N ASN A 249 -18.48 13.05 -6.54
CA ASN A 249 -17.88 13.56 -7.78
C ASN A 249 -16.84 12.63 -8.41
N GLN A 250 -16.17 11.80 -7.63
CA GLN A 250 -15.04 11.00 -8.10
C GLN A 250 -15.21 9.49 -7.88
N LEU A 251 -15.66 9.07 -6.70
CA LEU A 251 -15.74 7.66 -6.35
C LEU A 251 -17.01 6.98 -6.90
N GLU A 252 -18.09 7.72 -7.12
CA GLU A 252 -19.30 7.19 -7.76
C GLU A 252 -19.11 6.89 -9.24
N LEU A 253 -18.21 7.60 -9.89
CA LEU A 253 -17.92 7.44 -11.32
C LEU A 253 -16.97 6.27 -11.60
N GLY A 254 -16.37 5.69 -10.58
CA GLY A 254 -15.43 4.58 -10.68
C GLY A 254 -16.03 3.20 -10.41
N ASN A 255 -17.34 3.09 -10.29
CA ASN A 255 -18.05 1.82 -10.04
C ASN A 255 -18.45 1.13 -11.34
#